data_e6fad4089d31ae4875c3bc9b06bf04a2
#
_entry.id   e6fad4089d31ae4875c3bc9b06bf04a2
#
_cell.length_a   1.000
_cell.length_b   1.000
_cell.length_c   1.000
_cell.angle_alpha   90.00
_cell.angle_beta   90.00
_cell.angle_gamma   90.00
#
_symmetry.space_group_name_H-M   'P 1'
#
loop_
_entity.id
_entity.type
_entity.pdbx_description
1 polymer ?
#
loop_
_entity_poly.entity_id
_entity_poly.type
_entity_poly.pdbx_seq_one_letter_code
_entity_poly.pdbx_strand_id
1 'polypeptide(L)'
;MLFGVRTWGKGEDGALGLGSRENARVPTRVQLTSRSCSWGEEASGPDMGLRCVKVACGSNHTVVLLHNPSLPVAQVASTGSSSYGQLGHGSCDGLLELRPVRALQDCKAPVTDISAGHEASSATTADGRHFLWGRGEWGQLGTGDERSHWRPVAVDVSLMSD
;
A
#
# COMPACT_ATOMS: atom_id res chain seq x y z
N MET A 1 -11.91 -11.41 -18.06
CA MET A 1 -12.57 -10.82 -16.87
C MET A 1 -11.59 -9.85 -16.22
N LEU A 2 -11.83 -8.54 -16.28
CA LEU A 2 -10.93 -7.51 -15.75
C LEU A 2 -11.14 -7.40 -14.24
N PHE A 3 -10.19 -7.89 -13.46
CA PHE A 3 -10.20 -7.75 -11.99
C PHE A 3 -9.64 -6.37 -11.60
N GLY A 4 -10.49 -5.34 -11.72
CA GLY A 4 -10.12 -3.98 -11.30
C GLY A 4 -10.52 -3.70 -9.86
N VAL A 5 -9.76 -2.82 -9.18
CA VAL A 5 -10.13 -2.27 -7.86
C VAL A 5 -11.30 -1.32 -8.06
N ARG A 6 -12.30 -1.41 -7.17
CA ARG A 6 -13.39 -0.46 -7.06
C ARG A 6 -13.44 0.08 -5.65
N THR A 7 -13.63 1.39 -5.53
CA THR A 7 -13.72 2.09 -4.26
C THR A 7 -14.94 2.98 -4.23
N TRP A 8 -15.50 3.20 -3.04
CA TRP A 8 -16.64 4.08 -2.82
C TRP A 8 -16.67 4.53 -1.37
N GLY A 9 -17.49 5.52 -1.06
CA GLY A 9 -17.64 6.11 0.25
C GLY A 9 -16.95 7.47 0.34
N LYS A 10 -16.36 7.76 1.49
CA LYS A 10 -15.71 9.04 1.80
C LYS A 10 -14.39 9.18 1.06
N GLY A 11 -14.20 10.29 0.33
CA GLY A 11 -13.02 10.56 -0.49
C GLY A 11 -12.13 11.72 -0.01
N GLU A 12 -12.50 12.40 1.09
CA GLU A 12 -11.87 13.65 1.55
C GLU A 12 -10.34 13.60 1.67
N ASP A 13 -9.80 12.46 2.09
CA ASP A 13 -8.36 12.26 2.27
C ASP A 13 -7.67 11.60 1.07
N GLY A 14 -8.41 11.35 -0.02
CA GLY A 14 -7.89 10.64 -1.19
C GLY A 14 -7.83 9.12 -1.01
N ALA A 15 -8.42 8.57 0.06
CA ALA A 15 -8.39 7.14 0.36
C ALA A 15 -9.03 6.26 -0.73
N LEU A 16 -9.88 6.83 -1.57
CA LEU A 16 -10.51 6.13 -2.69
C LEU A 16 -9.58 5.91 -3.88
N GLY A 17 -8.48 6.67 -3.99
CA GLY A 17 -7.51 6.54 -5.09
C GLY A 17 -8.07 6.92 -6.47
N LEU A 18 -9.09 7.78 -6.52
CA LEU A 18 -9.82 8.17 -7.75
C LEU A 18 -9.27 9.46 -8.38
N GLY A 19 -8.16 10.01 -7.88
CA GLY A 19 -7.56 11.25 -8.36
C GLY A 19 -8.24 12.51 -7.82
N SER A 20 -9.21 12.38 -6.91
CA SER A 20 -9.95 13.49 -6.32
C SER A 20 -10.20 13.28 -4.82
N ARG A 21 -10.72 14.31 -4.15
CA ARG A 21 -11.18 14.25 -2.75
C ARG A 21 -12.70 14.12 -2.66
N GLU A 22 -13.36 13.86 -3.77
CA GLU A 22 -14.81 13.73 -3.81
C GLU A 22 -15.28 12.37 -3.28
N ASN A 23 -16.46 12.36 -2.67
CA ASN A 23 -17.11 11.14 -2.22
C ASN A 23 -17.67 10.37 -3.41
N ALA A 24 -17.42 9.07 -3.47
CA ALA A 24 -18.03 8.20 -4.46
C ALA A 24 -19.24 7.47 -3.84
N ARG A 25 -20.44 7.70 -4.39
CA ARG A 25 -21.70 7.12 -3.89
C ARG A 25 -21.96 5.72 -4.41
N VAL A 26 -21.20 5.29 -5.41
CA VAL A 26 -21.30 3.96 -6.04
C VAL A 26 -19.91 3.38 -6.26
N PRO A 27 -19.76 2.04 -6.34
CA PRO A 27 -18.49 1.40 -6.62
C PRO A 27 -17.86 1.92 -7.91
N THR A 28 -16.83 2.77 -7.79
CA THR A 28 -16.13 3.45 -8.88
C THR A 28 -14.79 2.77 -9.14
N ARG A 29 -14.46 2.53 -10.40
CA ARG A 29 -13.22 1.87 -10.82
C ARG A 29 -12.01 2.77 -10.55
N VAL A 30 -11.01 2.26 -9.84
CA VAL A 30 -9.70 2.90 -9.68
C VAL A 30 -8.90 2.70 -10.97
N GLN A 31 -8.34 3.78 -11.51
CA GLN A 31 -7.46 3.72 -12.67
C GLN A 31 -6.06 3.29 -12.22
N LEU A 32 -5.65 2.10 -12.64
CA LEU A 32 -4.27 1.64 -12.45
C LEU A 32 -3.45 2.14 -13.64
N THR A 33 -2.78 3.27 -13.47
CA THR A 33 -1.95 3.88 -14.52
C THR A 33 -0.50 3.40 -14.39
N SER A 34 0.33 3.66 -15.40
CA SER A 34 1.78 3.44 -15.34
C SER A 34 2.46 4.19 -14.17
N ARG A 35 1.84 5.28 -13.69
CA ARG A 35 2.27 5.99 -12.47
C ARG A 35 1.95 5.23 -11.20
N SER A 36 0.87 4.43 -11.22
CA SER A 36 0.47 3.55 -10.10
C SER A 36 1.37 2.32 -9.97
N CYS A 37 2.15 2.02 -11.02
CA CYS A 37 2.94 0.79 -11.13
C CYS A 37 4.25 1.12 -11.83
N SER A 38 5.32 1.33 -11.08
CA SER A 38 6.66 1.57 -11.67
C SER A 38 7.34 0.25 -12.07
N TRP A 39 6.71 -0.52 -12.95
CA TRP A 39 7.31 -1.71 -13.55
C TRP A 39 7.99 -1.38 -14.89
N GLY A 40 9.00 -0.48 -14.85
CA GLY A 40 9.80 -0.12 -16.02
C GLY A 40 9.08 0.81 -17.01
N GLU A 41 9.85 1.50 -17.79
CA GLU A 41 9.37 2.49 -18.81
C GLU A 41 8.64 1.85 -20.00
N GLU A 42 8.61 0.52 -20.12
CA GLU A 42 8.03 -0.19 -21.27
C GLU A 42 6.57 -0.60 -21.12
N ALA A 43 5.96 -0.40 -19.95
CA ALA A 43 4.56 -0.74 -19.74
C ALA A 43 3.63 0.42 -20.11
N SER A 44 3.59 0.80 -21.36
CA SER A 44 2.66 1.79 -21.89
C SER A 44 1.41 1.13 -22.46
N GLY A 45 0.32 1.14 -21.68
CA GLY A 45 -1.00 0.68 -22.15
C GLY A 45 -2.07 0.80 -21.06
N PRO A 46 -3.34 0.95 -21.44
CA PRO A 46 -4.45 1.13 -20.48
C PRO A 46 -4.82 -0.13 -19.69
N ASP A 47 -4.22 -1.26 -19.98
CA ASP A 47 -4.52 -2.54 -19.32
C ASP A 47 -3.26 -3.42 -19.23
N MET A 48 -2.46 -3.17 -18.19
CA MET A 48 -1.21 -3.89 -17.96
C MET A 48 -1.41 -5.31 -17.42
N GLY A 49 -2.61 -5.89 -17.52
CA GLY A 49 -2.92 -7.20 -16.94
C GLY A 49 -2.83 -7.25 -15.41
N LEU A 50 -2.74 -6.07 -14.76
CA LEU A 50 -2.64 -5.96 -13.31
C LEU A 50 -3.88 -6.53 -12.63
N ARG A 51 -3.66 -7.42 -11.68
CA ARG A 51 -4.71 -7.97 -10.83
C ARG A 51 -4.52 -7.48 -9.41
N CYS A 52 -5.59 -6.94 -8.82
CA CYS A 52 -5.61 -6.72 -7.38
C CYS A 52 -5.81 -8.07 -6.69
N VAL A 53 -4.86 -8.43 -5.84
CA VAL A 53 -4.88 -9.68 -5.05
C VAL A 53 -5.52 -9.42 -3.70
N LYS A 54 -5.21 -8.28 -3.07
CA LYS A 54 -5.72 -7.91 -1.76
C LYS A 54 -5.87 -6.40 -1.64
N VAL A 55 -6.86 -5.98 -0.85
CA VAL A 55 -7.07 -4.58 -0.44
C VAL A 55 -7.15 -4.55 1.07
N ALA A 56 -6.49 -3.58 1.69
CA ALA A 56 -6.59 -3.27 3.11
C ALA A 56 -6.91 -1.78 3.27
N CYS A 57 -7.91 -1.47 4.08
CA CYS A 57 -8.37 -0.11 4.33
C CYS A 57 -8.08 0.27 5.78
N GLY A 58 -7.31 1.33 5.97
CA GLY A 58 -7.15 2.02 7.25
C GLY A 58 -8.24 3.07 7.45
N SER A 59 -8.07 3.97 8.42
CA SER A 59 -9.04 5.04 8.66
C SER A 59 -9.17 5.99 7.48
N ASN A 60 -8.04 6.47 6.96
CA ASN A 60 -7.99 7.48 5.91
C ASN A 60 -6.98 7.13 4.81
N HIS A 61 -6.66 5.85 4.65
CA HIS A 61 -5.76 5.36 3.61
C HIS A 61 -6.14 3.96 3.16
N THR A 62 -5.68 3.61 1.98
CA THR A 62 -5.89 2.30 1.37
C THR A 62 -4.56 1.76 0.87
N VAL A 63 -4.31 0.48 1.15
CA VAL A 63 -3.17 -0.28 0.67
C VAL A 63 -3.68 -1.40 -0.22
N VAL A 64 -3.05 -1.61 -1.36
CA VAL A 64 -3.41 -2.68 -2.31
C VAL A 64 -2.20 -3.53 -2.63
N LEU A 65 -2.41 -4.84 -2.79
CA LEU A 65 -1.45 -5.78 -3.31
C LEU A 65 -1.83 -6.08 -4.76
N LEU A 66 -0.95 -5.71 -5.68
CA LEU A 66 -1.13 -5.87 -7.11
C LEU A 66 -0.19 -6.97 -7.63
N HIS A 67 -0.68 -7.78 -8.52
CA HIS A 67 0.10 -8.81 -9.21
C HIS A 67 0.03 -8.58 -10.72
N ASN A 68 1.18 -8.61 -11.37
CA ASN A 68 1.28 -8.69 -12.82
C ASN A 68 1.61 -10.14 -13.20
N PRO A 69 0.75 -10.84 -13.97
CA PRO A 69 1.02 -12.21 -14.39
C PRO A 69 2.32 -12.41 -15.18
N SER A 70 2.80 -11.33 -15.79
CA SER A 70 4.06 -11.33 -16.56
C SER A 70 5.31 -11.13 -15.71
N LEU A 71 5.17 -10.85 -14.42
CA LEU A 71 6.26 -10.58 -13.50
C LEU A 71 6.16 -11.48 -12.26
N PRO A 72 7.31 -11.98 -11.75
CA PRO A 72 7.32 -12.91 -10.62
C PRO A 72 7.02 -12.27 -9.26
N VAL A 73 6.85 -10.94 -9.20
CA VAL A 73 6.72 -10.20 -7.95
C VAL A 73 5.38 -9.46 -7.86
N ALA A 74 4.76 -9.52 -6.70
CA ALA A 74 3.63 -8.68 -6.35
C ALA A 74 4.12 -7.30 -5.88
N GLN A 75 3.32 -6.28 -6.14
CA GLN A 75 3.64 -4.89 -5.79
C GLN A 75 2.62 -4.32 -4.81
N VAL A 76 3.11 -3.67 -3.76
CA VAL A 76 2.29 -2.91 -2.84
C VAL A 76 2.15 -1.48 -3.34
N ALA A 77 0.93 -0.96 -3.37
CA ALA A 77 0.65 0.44 -3.64
C ALA A 77 -0.31 1.00 -2.60
N SER A 78 -0.26 2.31 -2.37
CA SER A 78 -1.08 2.99 -1.36
C SER A 78 -1.59 4.34 -1.83
N THR A 79 -2.69 4.81 -1.21
CA THR A 79 -3.32 6.12 -1.45
C THR A 79 -4.03 6.59 -0.19
N GLY A 80 -4.28 7.90 -0.08
CA GLY A 80 -4.98 8.52 1.03
C GLY A 80 -4.11 9.46 1.86
N SER A 81 -4.42 9.60 3.13
CA SER A 81 -3.66 10.40 4.11
C SER A 81 -2.32 9.78 4.45
N SER A 82 -1.31 10.62 4.71
CA SER A 82 0.04 10.20 5.12
C SER A 82 0.59 10.99 6.32
N SER A 83 -0.27 11.57 7.16
CA SER A 83 0.15 12.43 8.28
C SER A 83 1.19 11.78 9.20
N TYR A 84 1.17 10.46 9.31
CA TYR A 84 2.13 9.65 10.08
C TYR A 84 3.03 8.78 9.19
N GLY A 85 2.99 8.98 7.87
CA GLY A 85 3.75 8.16 6.93
C GLY A 85 3.13 6.81 6.59
N GLN A 86 1.84 6.59 6.91
CA GLN A 86 1.14 5.31 6.70
C GLN A 86 1.07 4.85 5.24
N LEU A 87 1.39 5.72 4.27
CA LEU A 87 1.51 5.35 2.87
C LEU A 87 2.87 4.70 2.52
N GLY A 88 3.91 4.90 3.34
CA GLY A 88 5.21 4.23 3.17
C GLY A 88 6.14 4.85 2.12
N HIS A 89 5.88 6.08 1.67
CA HIS A 89 6.66 6.74 0.60
C HIS A 89 7.84 7.57 1.10
N GLY A 90 8.03 7.68 2.43
CA GLY A 90 9.10 8.47 3.04
C GLY A 90 8.77 9.96 3.18
N SER A 91 7.48 10.31 3.09
CA SER A 91 6.96 11.66 3.35
C SER A 91 5.61 11.61 4.06
N CYS A 92 5.18 12.77 4.58
CA CYS A 92 3.84 12.96 5.15
C CYS A 92 2.81 13.43 4.12
N ASP A 93 3.15 13.46 2.82
CA ASP A 93 2.26 13.92 1.78
C ASP A 93 1.20 12.87 1.47
N GLY A 94 -0.06 13.26 1.53
CA GLY A 94 -1.18 12.43 1.10
C GLY A 94 -1.23 12.28 -0.42
N LEU A 95 -1.83 11.20 -0.88
CA LEU A 95 -1.97 10.86 -2.30
C LEU A 95 -3.43 10.69 -2.68
N LEU A 96 -3.80 11.19 -3.85
CA LEU A 96 -5.14 11.05 -4.43
C LEU A 96 -5.25 9.83 -5.36
N GLU A 97 -4.12 9.28 -5.77
CA GLU A 97 -4.01 8.12 -6.66
C GLU A 97 -3.11 7.06 -6.03
N LEU A 98 -3.30 5.81 -6.40
CA LEU A 98 -2.43 4.72 -5.99
C LEU A 98 -1.00 4.95 -6.49
N ARG A 99 -0.04 4.83 -5.58
CA ARG A 99 1.40 4.92 -5.87
C ARG A 99 2.14 3.72 -5.28
N PRO A 100 3.09 3.12 -6.00
CA PRO A 100 3.86 1.98 -5.50
C PRO A 100 4.72 2.35 -4.29
N VAL A 101 4.73 1.49 -3.29
CA VAL A 101 5.61 1.57 -2.13
C VAL A 101 6.98 1.01 -2.52
N ARG A 102 7.84 1.88 -3.07
CA ARG A 102 9.13 1.49 -3.66
C ARG A 102 10.05 0.73 -2.71
N ALA A 103 10.04 1.08 -1.43
CA ALA A 103 10.86 0.41 -0.43
C ALA A 103 10.59 -1.11 -0.30
N LEU A 104 9.43 -1.60 -0.76
CA LEU A 104 9.11 -3.03 -0.78
C LEU A 104 9.45 -3.71 -2.11
N GLN A 105 9.83 -2.97 -3.15
CA GLN A 105 10.21 -3.55 -4.45
C GLN A 105 11.56 -4.24 -4.42
N ASP A 106 12.46 -3.77 -3.56
CA ASP A 106 13.82 -4.32 -3.41
C ASP A 106 13.87 -5.52 -2.45
N CYS A 107 12.70 -5.99 -1.98
CA CYS A 107 12.63 -7.17 -1.14
C CYS A 107 13.01 -8.42 -1.94
N LYS A 108 13.93 -9.24 -1.39
CA LYS A 108 14.40 -10.50 -2.02
C LYS A 108 13.28 -11.50 -2.27
N ALA A 109 12.23 -11.45 -1.45
CA ALA A 109 11.05 -12.32 -1.57
C ALA A 109 9.80 -11.47 -1.87
N PRO A 110 8.84 -11.98 -2.66
CA PRO A 110 7.63 -11.27 -2.99
C PRO A 110 6.77 -11.01 -1.75
N VAL A 111 6.07 -9.89 -1.73
CA VAL A 111 5.03 -9.61 -0.73
C VAL A 111 3.85 -10.54 -1.00
N THR A 112 3.38 -11.22 0.04
CA THR A 112 2.26 -12.18 -0.01
C THR A 112 1.03 -11.67 0.72
N ASP A 113 1.22 -10.77 1.67
CA ASP A 113 0.11 -10.21 2.45
C ASP A 113 0.31 -8.75 2.82
N ILE A 114 -0.81 -8.06 3.04
CA ILE A 114 -0.87 -6.66 3.48
C ILE A 114 -1.97 -6.49 4.51
N SER A 115 -1.79 -5.54 5.43
CA SER A 115 -2.83 -5.08 6.35
C SER A 115 -2.75 -3.58 6.56
N ALA A 116 -3.84 -2.98 7.01
CA ALA A 116 -3.91 -1.58 7.39
C ALA A 116 -4.67 -1.44 8.70
N GLY A 117 -4.09 -0.71 9.64
CA GLY A 117 -4.70 -0.28 10.88
C GLY A 117 -5.22 1.15 10.77
N HIS A 118 -5.44 1.80 11.92
CA HIS A 118 -5.95 3.19 11.96
C HIS A 118 -5.05 4.14 11.15
N GLU A 119 -3.77 4.21 11.48
CA GLU A 119 -2.77 5.09 10.87
C GLU A 119 -1.43 4.34 10.66
N ALA A 120 -1.51 3.03 10.50
CA ALA A 120 -0.36 2.16 10.27
C ALA A 120 -0.68 1.15 9.16
N SER A 121 0.36 0.64 8.55
CA SER A 121 0.27 -0.35 7.48
C SER A 121 1.32 -1.44 7.70
N SER A 122 1.05 -2.62 7.15
CA SER A 122 1.99 -3.73 7.19
C SER A 122 2.02 -4.51 5.88
N ALA A 123 3.12 -5.21 5.67
CA ALA A 123 3.30 -6.16 4.60
C ALA A 123 4.10 -7.37 5.08
N THR A 124 3.77 -8.55 4.58
CA THR A 124 4.48 -9.79 4.85
C THR A 124 5.02 -10.37 3.56
N THR A 125 6.25 -10.85 3.56
CA THR A 125 6.90 -11.47 2.42
C THR A 125 6.85 -13.00 2.51
N ALA A 126 7.05 -13.68 1.38
CA ALA A 126 7.00 -15.14 1.29
C ALA A 126 8.10 -15.85 2.12
N ASP A 127 9.17 -15.15 2.45
CA ASP A 127 10.25 -15.65 3.34
C ASP A 127 9.98 -15.35 4.83
N GLY A 128 8.76 -14.89 5.17
CA GLY A 128 8.31 -14.69 6.54
C GLY A 128 8.72 -13.38 7.18
N ARG A 129 9.32 -12.43 6.43
CA ARG A 129 9.62 -11.11 6.98
C ARG A 129 8.38 -10.24 7.05
N HIS A 130 8.27 -9.48 8.14
CA HIS A 130 7.20 -8.53 8.37
C HIS A 130 7.76 -7.11 8.30
N PHE A 131 7.03 -6.25 7.60
CA PHE A 131 7.33 -4.82 7.47
C PHE A 131 6.17 -4.02 8.03
N LEU A 132 6.46 -3.07 8.91
CA LEU A 132 5.48 -2.16 9.46
C LEU A 132 5.90 -0.71 9.23
N TRP A 133 4.93 0.17 9.06
CA TRP A 133 5.16 1.61 8.90
C TRP A 133 3.90 2.41 9.23
N GLY A 134 4.05 3.73 9.36
CA GLY A 134 3.00 4.65 9.80
C GLY A 134 3.21 5.10 11.23
N ARG A 135 2.13 5.31 11.97
CA ARG A 135 2.15 5.80 13.35
C ARG A 135 2.77 4.79 14.30
N GLY A 136 3.77 5.26 15.09
CA GLY A 136 4.53 4.43 16.00
C GLY A 136 4.73 5.02 17.40
N GLU A 137 4.09 6.14 17.73
CA GLU A 137 4.31 6.93 18.97
C GLU A 137 4.02 6.17 20.27
N TRP A 138 3.42 4.99 20.19
CA TRP A 138 3.09 4.11 21.31
C TRP A 138 3.75 2.73 21.21
N GLY A 139 4.79 2.60 20.38
CA GLY A 139 5.45 1.32 20.12
C GLY A 139 4.63 0.30 19.32
N GLN A 140 3.47 0.69 18.77
CA GLN A 140 2.53 -0.22 18.09
C GLN A 140 3.08 -0.82 16.79
N LEU A 141 4.21 -0.31 16.27
CA LEU A 141 4.89 -0.87 15.10
C LEU A 141 5.83 -2.05 15.48
N GLY A 142 6.15 -2.21 16.77
CA GLY A 142 7.04 -3.29 17.21
C GLY A 142 8.48 -3.14 16.71
N THR A 143 8.91 -1.95 16.34
CA THR A 143 10.26 -1.65 15.82
C THR A 143 11.32 -1.48 16.91
N GLY A 144 10.90 -1.54 18.20
CA GLY A 144 11.77 -1.30 19.34
C GLY A 144 11.93 0.17 19.72
N ASP A 145 11.20 1.06 19.06
CA ASP A 145 11.15 2.48 19.38
C ASP A 145 9.69 3.01 19.41
N GLU A 146 9.51 4.26 19.81
CA GLU A 146 8.23 4.97 19.87
C GLU A 146 8.17 6.07 18.81
N ARG A 147 8.54 5.73 17.57
CA ARG A 147 8.58 6.67 16.44
C ARG A 147 7.68 6.23 15.32
N SER A 148 7.08 7.22 14.65
CA SER A 148 6.41 6.97 13.38
C SER A 148 7.44 6.72 12.28
N HIS A 149 7.20 5.71 11.47
CA HIS A 149 8.07 5.34 10.36
C HIS A 149 7.39 5.62 9.03
N TRP A 150 7.98 6.49 8.23
CA TRP A 150 7.43 6.92 6.94
C TRP A 150 7.79 5.99 5.78
N ARG A 151 8.57 4.96 6.07
CA ARG A 151 8.92 3.87 5.15
C ARG A 151 8.75 2.53 5.84
N PRO A 152 8.47 1.46 5.10
CA PRO A 152 8.47 0.11 5.64
C PRO A 152 9.77 -0.22 6.39
N VAL A 153 9.64 -0.66 7.63
CA VAL A 153 10.73 -1.13 8.48
C VAL A 153 10.51 -2.60 8.78
N ALA A 154 11.55 -3.41 8.59
CA ALA A 154 11.49 -4.82 8.95
C ALA A 154 11.42 -4.98 10.47
N VAL A 155 10.50 -5.81 10.93
CA VAL A 155 10.32 -6.14 12.36
C VAL A 155 10.79 -7.57 12.59
N ASP A 156 11.60 -7.75 13.62
CA ASP A 156 12.03 -9.07 14.05
C ASP A 156 10.94 -9.72 14.89
N VAL A 157 10.25 -10.70 14.30
CA VAL A 157 9.18 -11.46 14.99
C VAL A 157 9.71 -12.59 15.85
N SER A 158 11.02 -12.88 15.82
CA SER A 158 11.62 -13.89 16.70
C SER A 158 11.50 -13.55 18.18
N LEU A 159 11.31 -12.27 18.51
CA LEU A 159 11.05 -11.77 19.86
C LEU A 159 9.60 -11.95 20.33
N MET A 160 8.71 -12.45 19.47
CA MET A 160 7.28 -12.65 19.78
C MET A 160 6.95 -14.11 20.20
N SER A 161 7.96 -14.96 20.33
CA SER A 161 7.79 -16.40 20.62
C SER A 161 8.10 -16.75 22.07
N ASP A 162 7.42 -16.09 23.03
CA ASP A 162 7.36 -16.53 24.44
C ASP A 162 5.92 -16.53 24.94
#